data_6e1977f7c37e16ec760f699e523cd6e8
#
_entry.id   6e1977f7c37e16ec760f699e523cd6e8
#
_cell.length_a   1.000
_cell.length_b   1.000
_cell.length_c   1.000
_cell.angle_alpha   90.00
_cell.angle_beta   90.00
_cell.angle_gamma   90.00
#
_symmetry.space_group_name_H-M   'P 1'
#
loop_
_entity.id
_entity.type
_entity.pdbx_description
1 polymer ?
#
loop_
_entity_poly.entity_id
_entity_poly.type
_entity_poly.pdbx_seq_one_letter_code
_entity_poly.pdbx_strand_id
1 'polypeptide(L)'
;MNTEASRTPKQIIVLGTNRTGKTTFVKQLVVSELKKKDSHILIVVPDDMEWNTVEFVHPKFPERIEKYVGARKIIYFDGLLDIIRERFRDGLLIFDDCRAYFTASLDRDLHSLLIRRRQMMVDIIAVGHGFSEVPPKMFTFSTHIVLFNTLDNIAGRKNVIRNFEELKDAQTRINEKAIKDPHTFEIIKTI
;
A
#
# COMPACT_ATOMS: atom_id res chain seq x y z
N MET A 1 -23.46 25.38 8.94
CA MET A 1 -22.55 24.28 9.32
C MET A 1 -22.32 23.45 8.07
N ASN A 2 -21.20 23.65 7.36
CA ASN A 2 -20.82 22.78 6.24
C ASN A 2 -20.37 21.46 6.81
N THR A 3 -21.18 20.44 6.69
CA THR A 3 -20.77 19.05 6.90
C THR A 3 -19.86 18.69 5.73
N GLU A 4 -18.56 18.94 5.85
CA GLU A 4 -17.59 18.29 4.99
C GLU A 4 -17.82 16.78 5.10
N ALA A 5 -18.14 16.17 3.97
CA ALA A 5 -18.33 14.72 3.91
C ALA A 5 -17.05 14.07 4.44
N SER A 6 -17.14 13.43 5.60
CA SER A 6 -16.02 12.76 6.27
C SER A 6 -15.31 11.86 5.24
N ARG A 7 -14.06 12.19 4.90
CA ARG A 7 -13.22 11.40 4.01
C ARG A 7 -13.15 9.95 4.52
N THR A 8 -13.49 8.99 3.70
CA THR A 8 -13.31 7.57 4.04
C THR A 8 -11.92 7.11 3.62
N PRO A 9 -11.04 6.75 4.55
CA PRO A 9 -9.71 6.25 4.23
C PRO A 9 -9.75 5.03 3.31
N LYS A 10 -8.86 5.02 2.31
CA LYS A 10 -8.74 3.97 1.32
C LYS A 10 -7.66 2.98 1.71
N GLN A 11 -7.82 1.75 1.24
CA GLN A 11 -6.75 0.76 1.25
C GLN A 11 -6.57 0.23 -0.16
N ILE A 12 -5.40 0.46 -0.71
CA ILE A 12 -5.04 0.17 -2.09
C ILE A 12 -3.95 -0.90 -2.07
N ILE A 13 -4.11 -1.93 -2.90
CA ILE A 13 -3.08 -2.92 -3.15
C ILE A 13 -2.56 -2.68 -4.57
N VAL A 14 -1.24 -2.61 -4.74
CA VAL A 14 -0.58 -2.46 -6.04
C VAL A 14 0.22 -3.74 -6.32
N LEU A 15 -0.18 -4.49 -7.34
CA LEU A 15 0.39 -5.79 -7.68
C LEU A 15 0.97 -5.81 -9.09
N GLY A 16 2.02 -6.57 -9.28
CA GLY A 16 2.62 -6.86 -10.59
C GLY A 16 4.06 -7.30 -10.48
N THR A 17 4.57 -7.99 -11.47
CA THR A 17 5.96 -8.44 -11.51
C THR A 17 6.95 -7.28 -11.54
N ASN A 18 8.24 -7.56 -11.46
CA ASN A 18 9.29 -6.55 -11.57
C ASN A 18 9.20 -5.81 -12.92
N ARG A 19 9.58 -4.52 -12.92
CA ARG A 19 9.64 -3.65 -14.11
C ARG A 19 8.31 -3.39 -14.82
N THR A 20 7.18 -3.63 -14.18
CA THR A 20 5.84 -3.34 -14.74
C THR A 20 5.36 -1.90 -14.49
N GLY A 21 6.12 -1.07 -13.77
CA GLY A 21 5.76 0.33 -13.52
C GLY A 21 5.10 0.60 -12.15
N LYS A 22 5.00 -0.39 -11.25
CA LYS A 22 4.41 -0.21 -9.90
C LYS A 22 5.02 0.97 -9.13
N THR A 23 6.34 0.99 -9.00
CA THR A 23 7.06 2.06 -8.27
C THR A 23 6.81 3.43 -8.91
N THR A 24 6.79 3.51 -10.25
CA THR A 24 6.46 4.74 -10.97
C THR A 24 5.03 5.20 -10.65
N PHE A 25 4.06 4.30 -10.68
CA PHE A 25 2.68 4.59 -10.32
C PHE A 25 2.56 5.11 -8.88
N VAL A 26 3.19 4.42 -7.92
CA VAL A 26 3.17 4.84 -6.51
C VAL A 26 3.86 6.20 -6.31
N LYS A 27 4.98 6.46 -6.98
CA LYS A 27 5.64 7.77 -6.98
C LYS A 27 4.74 8.88 -7.52
N GLN A 28 3.95 8.62 -8.56
CA GLN A 28 2.97 9.60 -9.07
C GLN A 28 1.87 9.88 -8.04
N LEU A 29 1.40 8.87 -7.29
CA LEU A 29 0.46 9.08 -6.19
C LEU A 29 1.07 9.93 -5.08
N VAL A 30 2.33 9.67 -4.69
CA VAL A 30 3.07 10.49 -3.72
C VAL A 30 3.19 11.93 -4.19
N VAL A 31 3.59 12.17 -5.45
CA VAL A 31 3.66 13.53 -6.02
C VAL A 31 2.30 14.22 -6.01
N SER A 32 1.22 13.50 -6.28
CA SER A 32 -0.13 14.05 -6.20
C SER A 32 -0.53 14.40 -4.77
N GLU A 33 -0.20 13.56 -3.80
CA GLU A 33 -0.47 13.81 -2.38
C GLU A 33 0.33 14.98 -1.83
N LEU A 34 1.59 15.15 -2.27
CA LEU A 34 2.47 16.27 -1.88
C LEU A 34 1.94 17.65 -2.31
N LYS A 35 0.99 17.72 -3.26
CA LYS A 35 0.34 18.98 -3.63
C LYS A 35 -0.63 19.49 -2.58
N LYS A 36 -1.03 18.67 -1.62
CA LYS A 36 -1.88 19.10 -0.50
C LYS A 36 -1.04 19.86 0.52
N LYS A 37 -1.62 20.93 1.08
CA LYS A 37 -0.94 21.83 2.02
C LYS A 37 -0.36 21.11 3.25
N ASP A 38 -1.11 20.14 3.78
CA ASP A 38 -0.76 19.42 5.01
C ASP A 38 -0.50 17.93 4.69
N SER A 39 0.24 17.68 3.58
CA SER A 39 0.57 16.30 3.18
C SER A 39 1.41 15.61 4.26
N HIS A 40 1.02 14.38 4.63
CA HIS A 40 1.69 13.58 5.65
C HIS A 40 1.85 12.17 5.11
N ILE A 41 3.04 11.81 4.59
CA ILE A 41 3.29 10.58 3.86
C ILE A 41 4.42 9.81 4.53
N LEU A 42 4.14 8.59 4.98
CA LEU A 42 5.13 7.67 5.50
C LEU A 42 5.31 6.49 4.56
N ILE A 43 6.56 6.25 4.15
CA ILE A 43 6.93 5.14 3.28
C ILE A 43 7.77 4.16 4.10
N VAL A 44 7.23 2.96 4.32
CA VAL A 44 7.94 1.86 4.96
C VAL A 44 8.64 1.06 3.87
N VAL A 45 9.94 0.90 3.99
CA VAL A 45 10.80 0.21 3.02
C VAL A 45 11.57 -0.92 3.68
N PRO A 46 11.95 -1.99 2.94
CA PRO A 46 12.76 -3.07 3.48
C PRO A 46 14.21 -2.65 3.74
N ASP A 47 14.72 -1.73 2.92
CA ASP A 47 16.09 -1.21 2.99
C ASP A 47 16.15 0.24 2.49
N ASP A 48 17.33 0.83 2.47
CA ASP A 48 17.54 2.23 2.07
C ASP A 48 17.85 2.41 0.57
N MET A 49 17.69 1.40 -0.25
CA MET A 49 18.05 1.41 -1.67
C MET A 49 17.09 2.23 -2.54
N GLU A 50 15.80 2.29 -2.13
CA GLU A 50 14.78 3.02 -2.86
C GLU A 50 14.39 4.33 -2.17
N TRP A 51 13.64 5.19 -2.88
CA TRP A 51 13.15 6.48 -2.37
C TRP A 51 14.26 7.44 -1.91
N ASN A 52 15.37 7.51 -2.65
CA ASN A 52 16.59 8.25 -2.26
C ASN A 52 16.37 9.77 -2.09
N THR A 53 15.30 10.34 -2.67
CA THR A 53 14.95 11.75 -2.54
C THR A 53 14.03 12.06 -1.36
N VAL A 54 13.60 11.02 -0.60
CA VAL A 54 12.71 11.15 0.53
C VAL A 54 13.51 11.20 1.84
N GLU A 55 13.17 12.14 2.73
CA GLU A 55 13.81 12.28 4.03
C GLU A 55 13.70 10.98 4.85
N PHE A 56 14.82 10.55 5.41
CA PHE A 56 14.91 9.31 6.17
C PHE A 56 14.65 9.54 7.66
N VAL A 57 13.74 8.75 8.23
CA VAL A 57 13.54 8.66 9.68
C VAL A 57 14.36 7.51 10.22
N HIS A 58 15.35 7.84 11.06
CA HIS A 58 16.19 6.81 11.65
C HIS A 58 15.39 5.96 12.66
N PRO A 59 15.48 4.61 12.62
CA PRO A 59 14.73 3.71 13.51
C PRO A 59 14.90 3.96 15.01
N LYS A 60 16.01 4.60 15.43
CA LYS A 60 16.22 5.02 16.83
C LYS A 60 15.32 6.17 17.27
N PHE A 61 14.69 6.90 16.34
CA PHE A 61 13.85 8.05 16.62
C PHE A 61 12.49 7.91 15.91
N PRO A 62 11.76 6.80 16.15
CA PRO A 62 10.53 6.50 15.42
C PRO A 62 9.40 7.50 15.73
N GLU A 63 9.48 8.24 16.84
CA GLU A 63 8.52 9.29 17.18
C GLU A 63 8.45 10.42 16.14
N ARG A 64 9.49 10.58 15.32
CA ARG A 64 9.54 11.57 14.23
C ARG A 64 8.56 11.32 13.10
N ILE A 65 7.83 10.17 13.11
CA ILE A 65 6.75 9.93 12.16
C ILE A 65 5.44 10.64 12.56
N GLU A 66 5.36 11.25 13.74
CA GLU A 66 4.10 11.77 14.27
C GLU A 66 3.69 13.12 13.65
N LYS A 67 4.66 14.03 13.47
CA LYS A 67 4.37 15.39 13.01
C LYS A 67 5.41 15.90 12.01
N TYR A 68 5.02 16.01 10.77
CA TYR A 68 5.78 16.63 9.69
C TYR A 68 4.87 16.93 8.50
N VAL A 69 5.34 17.75 7.58
CA VAL A 69 4.69 17.96 6.29
C VAL A 69 5.58 17.39 5.20
N GLY A 70 4.98 16.73 4.22
CA GLY A 70 5.71 16.11 3.12
C GLY A 70 5.80 14.60 3.24
N ALA A 71 6.85 14.03 2.67
CA ALA A 71 7.09 12.58 2.68
C ALA A 71 8.33 12.24 3.51
N ARG A 72 8.23 11.16 4.27
CA ARG A 72 9.36 10.51 4.97
C ARG A 72 9.38 9.03 4.71
N LYS A 73 10.59 8.44 4.71
CA LYS A 73 10.77 6.98 4.66
C LYS A 73 11.37 6.45 5.95
N ILE A 74 11.03 5.22 6.29
CA ILE A 74 11.59 4.49 7.42
C ILE A 74 11.84 3.04 7.01
N ILE A 75 13.00 2.49 7.40
CA ILE A 75 13.26 1.06 7.23
C ILE A 75 12.43 0.28 8.23
N TYR A 76 11.82 -0.81 7.77
CA TYR A 76 11.04 -1.68 8.62
C TYR A 76 11.89 -2.27 9.76
N PHE A 77 11.33 -2.35 10.96
CA PHE A 77 11.89 -3.05 12.12
C PHE A 77 10.77 -3.62 12.99
N ASP A 78 11.08 -4.59 13.84
CA ASP A 78 10.10 -5.23 14.72
C ASP A 78 9.48 -4.21 15.70
N GLY A 79 8.15 -4.19 15.78
CA GLY A 79 7.39 -3.21 16.57
C GLY A 79 7.01 -1.92 15.84
N LEU A 80 7.49 -1.68 14.60
CA LEU A 80 7.15 -0.47 13.85
C LEU A 80 5.63 -0.31 13.63
N LEU A 81 4.90 -1.41 13.41
CA LEU A 81 3.44 -1.33 13.19
C LEU A 81 2.69 -0.78 14.41
N ASP A 82 3.14 -1.10 15.62
CA ASP A 82 2.57 -0.55 16.85
C ASP A 82 2.84 0.94 16.97
N ILE A 83 4.05 1.38 16.67
CA ILE A 83 4.42 2.80 16.66
C ILE A 83 3.59 3.58 15.63
N ILE A 84 3.44 3.04 14.42
CA ILE A 84 2.58 3.63 13.38
C ILE A 84 1.14 3.73 13.88
N ARG A 85 0.60 2.65 14.45
CA ARG A 85 -0.75 2.60 14.98
C ARG A 85 -0.99 3.62 16.10
N GLU A 86 0.01 3.91 16.90
CA GLU A 86 -0.09 4.86 18.01
C GLU A 86 0.09 6.32 17.59
N ARG A 87 0.98 6.59 16.62
CA ARG A 87 1.49 7.94 16.34
C ARG A 87 1.12 8.50 14.98
N PHE A 88 0.96 7.68 13.94
CA PHE A 88 0.72 8.18 12.59
C PHE A 88 -0.77 8.45 12.36
N ARG A 89 -1.11 9.67 11.93
CA ARG A 89 -2.49 10.16 11.73
C ARG A 89 -2.58 11.01 10.46
N ASP A 90 -3.81 11.10 9.93
CA ASP A 90 -4.21 12.05 8.87
C ASP A 90 -3.27 12.05 7.66
N GLY A 91 -2.93 10.85 7.14
CA GLY A 91 -1.91 10.74 6.12
C GLY A 91 -2.03 9.56 5.18
N LEU A 92 -0.98 9.38 4.39
CA LEU A 92 -0.79 8.26 3.47
C LEU A 92 0.36 7.38 3.97
N LEU A 93 0.05 6.12 4.27
CA LEU A 93 1.01 5.09 4.66
C LEU A 93 1.26 4.16 3.46
N ILE A 94 2.51 4.01 3.07
CA ILE A 94 2.92 3.13 1.98
C ILE A 94 3.81 2.03 2.53
N PHE A 95 3.44 0.78 2.26
CA PHE A 95 4.27 -0.39 2.49
C PHE A 95 4.86 -0.82 1.15
N ASP A 96 6.13 -0.48 0.91
CA ASP A 96 6.83 -0.83 -0.32
C ASP A 96 7.51 -2.20 -0.15
N ASP A 97 7.34 -3.08 -1.14
CA ASP A 97 7.79 -4.48 -1.10
C ASP A 97 7.33 -5.26 0.15
N CYS A 98 6.02 -5.46 0.27
CA CYS A 98 5.37 -6.12 1.42
C CYS A 98 5.98 -7.47 1.81
N ARG A 99 6.50 -8.25 0.85
CA ARG A 99 7.06 -9.58 1.12
C ARG A 99 8.27 -9.53 2.04
N ALA A 100 9.02 -8.42 2.01
CA ALA A 100 10.28 -8.31 2.73
C ALA A 100 10.08 -8.32 4.26
N TYR A 101 8.89 -7.94 4.74
CA TYR A 101 8.66 -7.81 6.19
C TYR A 101 7.31 -8.33 6.69
N PHE A 102 6.29 -8.56 5.84
CA PHE A 102 5.04 -9.15 6.30
C PHE A 102 5.15 -10.67 6.38
N THR A 103 5.49 -11.16 7.56
CA THR A 103 5.50 -12.58 7.90
C THR A 103 4.23 -13.01 8.63
N ALA A 104 3.99 -14.31 8.79
CA ALA A 104 2.83 -14.83 9.50
C ALA A 104 2.73 -14.35 10.97
N SER A 105 3.86 -14.05 11.61
CA SER A 105 3.91 -13.56 13.00
C SER A 105 3.34 -12.14 13.16
N LEU A 106 3.35 -11.32 12.11
CA LEU A 106 2.86 -9.93 12.12
C LEU A 106 1.37 -9.80 11.81
N ASP A 107 0.67 -10.90 11.58
CA ASP A 107 -0.74 -10.88 11.16
C ASP A 107 -1.66 -10.17 12.17
N ARG A 108 -1.38 -10.24 13.46
CA ARG A 108 -2.15 -9.59 14.53
C ARG A 108 -1.98 -8.07 14.51
N ASP A 109 -0.74 -7.58 14.39
CA ASP A 109 -0.44 -6.15 14.46
C ASP A 109 -0.91 -5.44 13.20
N LEU A 110 -0.68 -6.07 12.04
CA LEU A 110 -1.23 -5.63 10.77
C LEU A 110 -2.76 -5.56 10.81
N HIS A 111 -3.43 -6.59 11.32
CA HIS A 111 -4.89 -6.59 11.46
C HIS A 111 -5.40 -5.44 12.34
N SER A 112 -4.73 -5.20 13.47
CA SER A 112 -5.06 -4.09 14.36
C SER A 112 -4.90 -2.73 13.66
N LEU A 113 -3.83 -2.53 12.89
CA LEU A 113 -3.60 -1.34 12.09
C LEU A 113 -4.71 -1.13 11.05
N LEU A 114 -5.05 -2.19 10.29
CA LEU A 114 -6.07 -2.14 9.25
C LEU A 114 -7.47 -1.79 9.78
N ILE A 115 -7.85 -2.31 10.95
CA ILE A 115 -9.11 -1.97 11.61
C ILE A 115 -9.11 -0.49 12.01
N ARG A 116 -8.03 -0.03 12.63
CA ARG A 116 -7.95 1.34 13.17
C ARG A 116 -7.72 2.43 12.11
N ARG A 117 -7.33 2.06 10.87
CA ARG A 117 -6.98 3.05 9.83
C ARG A 117 -8.04 4.14 9.61
N ARG A 118 -9.34 3.78 9.78
CA ARG A 118 -10.44 4.76 9.65
C ARG A 118 -10.43 5.78 10.77
N GLN A 119 -10.21 5.36 12.01
CA GLN A 119 -10.09 6.25 13.17
C GLN A 119 -8.82 7.10 13.09
N MET A 120 -7.77 6.54 12.51
CA MET A 120 -6.49 7.23 12.29
C MET A 120 -6.53 8.20 11.09
N MET A 121 -7.59 8.13 10.25
CA MET A 121 -7.72 8.87 8.98
C MET A 121 -6.55 8.60 8.02
N VAL A 122 -6.07 7.35 7.96
CA VAL A 122 -4.90 6.94 7.19
C VAL A 122 -5.31 6.14 5.97
N ASP A 123 -4.91 6.61 4.79
CA ASP A 123 -4.90 5.80 3.57
C ASP A 123 -3.70 4.85 3.60
N ILE A 124 -3.90 3.61 3.15
CA ILE A 124 -2.83 2.61 3.11
C ILE A 124 -2.62 2.13 1.68
N ILE A 125 -1.37 2.12 1.23
CA ILE A 125 -0.95 1.47 -0.02
C ILE A 125 -0.02 0.32 0.34
N ALA A 126 -0.30 -0.87 -0.18
CA ALA A 126 0.56 -2.04 -0.07
C ALA A 126 1.05 -2.45 -1.46
N VAL A 127 2.36 -2.55 -1.65
CA VAL A 127 2.99 -2.91 -2.92
C VAL A 127 3.57 -4.31 -2.82
N GLY A 128 3.23 -5.17 -3.78
CA GLY A 128 3.74 -6.55 -3.86
C GLY A 128 3.96 -6.99 -5.30
N HIS A 129 4.73 -8.07 -5.49
CA HIS A 129 4.99 -8.60 -6.82
C HIS A 129 3.91 -9.57 -7.31
N GLY A 130 3.12 -10.11 -6.38
CA GLY A 130 2.04 -11.04 -6.69
C GLY A 130 1.05 -11.20 -5.54
N PHE A 131 0.00 -11.98 -5.80
CA PHE A 131 -1.07 -12.22 -4.83
C PHE A 131 -0.61 -13.00 -3.60
N SER A 132 0.41 -13.86 -3.75
CA SER A 132 0.98 -14.66 -2.66
C SER A 132 1.79 -13.84 -1.66
N GLU A 133 2.37 -12.72 -2.10
CA GLU A 133 3.28 -11.89 -1.30
C GLU A 133 2.58 -10.88 -0.41
N VAL A 134 1.33 -10.51 -0.73
CA VAL A 134 0.54 -9.60 0.08
C VAL A 134 -0.30 -10.40 1.09
N PRO A 135 -0.29 -10.03 2.38
CA PRO A 135 -1.07 -10.72 3.41
C PRO A 135 -2.56 -10.81 3.08
N PRO A 136 -3.23 -11.96 3.35
CA PRO A 136 -4.66 -12.15 3.07
C PRO A 136 -5.56 -11.06 3.63
N LYS A 137 -5.25 -10.55 4.83
CA LYS A 137 -6.02 -9.48 5.46
C LYS A 137 -5.97 -8.16 4.70
N MET A 138 -4.90 -7.88 3.98
CA MET A 138 -4.83 -6.71 3.11
C MET A 138 -5.92 -6.78 2.04
N PHE A 139 -6.16 -7.93 1.42
CA PHE A 139 -7.24 -8.11 0.44
C PHE A 139 -8.62 -7.95 1.05
N THR A 140 -8.86 -8.51 2.24
CA THR A 140 -10.13 -8.41 2.95
C THR A 140 -10.55 -6.96 3.21
N PHE A 141 -9.59 -6.08 3.50
CA PHE A 141 -9.83 -4.67 3.80
C PHE A 141 -9.61 -3.75 2.59
N SER A 142 -9.19 -4.27 1.45
CA SER A 142 -8.91 -3.46 0.26
C SER A 142 -10.16 -2.75 -0.25
N THR A 143 -9.98 -1.55 -0.73
CA THR A 143 -10.99 -0.75 -1.44
C THR A 143 -10.72 -0.73 -2.94
N HIS A 144 -9.44 -0.86 -3.31
CA HIS A 144 -9.00 -0.88 -4.70
C HIS A 144 -7.79 -1.82 -4.84
N ILE A 145 -7.70 -2.48 -5.98
CA ILE A 145 -6.52 -3.22 -6.41
C ILE A 145 -6.06 -2.61 -7.74
N VAL A 146 -4.83 -2.16 -7.78
CA VAL A 146 -4.13 -1.72 -9.00
C VAL A 146 -3.31 -2.91 -9.46
N LEU A 147 -3.75 -3.52 -10.55
CA LEU A 147 -3.15 -4.74 -11.07
C LEU A 147 -2.35 -4.44 -12.33
N PHE A 148 -1.06 -4.70 -12.26
CA PHE A 148 -0.14 -4.80 -13.40
C PHE A 148 0.02 -6.26 -13.80
N ASN A 149 0.80 -6.51 -14.86
CA ASN A 149 1.11 -7.87 -15.31
C ASN A 149 1.70 -8.72 -14.17
N THR A 150 1.09 -9.87 -13.93
CA THR A 150 1.56 -10.89 -12.97
C THR A 150 1.08 -12.27 -13.36
N LEU A 151 1.98 -13.24 -13.31
CA LEU A 151 1.67 -14.67 -13.52
C LEU A 151 1.36 -15.41 -12.21
N ASP A 152 1.36 -14.70 -11.08
CA ASP A 152 1.08 -15.30 -9.78
C ASP A 152 -0.36 -15.81 -9.69
N ASN A 153 -0.53 -16.93 -8.99
CA ASN A 153 -1.81 -17.63 -8.91
C ASN A 153 -2.78 -16.90 -7.97
N ILE A 154 -3.80 -16.29 -8.53
CA ILE A 154 -4.86 -15.61 -7.77
C ILE A 154 -5.76 -16.61 -6.99
N ALA A 155 -5.85 -17.88 -7.39
CA ALA A 155 -6.79 -18.84 -6.80
C ALA A 155 -6.61 -19.00 -5.27
N GLY A 156 -5.39 -18.87 -4.76
CA GLY A 156 -5.09 -18.90 -3.33
C GLY A 156 -5.70 -17.75 -2.52
N ARG A 157 -6.27 -16.73 -3.19
CA ARG A 157 -6.90 -15.56 -2.56
C ARG A 157 -8.42 -15.50 -2.76
N LYS A 158 -9.04 -16.52 -3.34
CA LYS A 158 -10.48 -16.56 -3.65
C LYS A 158 -11.38 -16.20 -2.45
N ASN A 159 -11.05 -16.68 -1.26
CA ASN A 159 -11.87 -16.48 -0.07
C ASN A 159 -11.71 -15.10 0.59
N VAL A 160 -10.76 -14.29 0.17
CA VAL A 160 -10.46 -12.98 0.78
C VAL A 160 -10.64 -11.81 -0.18
N ILE A 161 -10.76 -12.07 -1.48
CA ILE A 161 -11.02 -11.07 -2.51
C ILE A 161 -12.53 -11.05 -2.82
N ARG A 162 -13.19 -9.92 -2.62
CA ARG A 162 -14.65 -9.81 -2.83
C ARG A 162 -15.05 -9.96 -4.29
N ASN A 163 -14.38 -9.26 -5.19
CA ASN A 163 -14.65 -9.29 -6.64
C ASN A 163 -13.66 -10.22 -7.34
N PHE A 164 -13.56 -11.46 -6.86
CA PHE A 164 -12.55 -12.42 -7.30
C PHE A 164 -12.60 -12.70 -8.81
N GLU A 165 -13.78 -12.95 -9.37
CA GLU A 165 -13.91 -13.28 -10.81
C GLU A 165 -13.54 -12.06 -11.68
N GLU A 166 -13.97 -10.86 -11.31
CA GLU A 166 -13.59 -9.63 -12.01
C GLU A 166 -12.08 -9.42 -12.01
N LEU A 167 -11.43 -9.64 -10.86
CA LEU A 167 -9.99 -9.50 -10.75
C LEU A 167 -9.22 -10.57 -11.54
N LYS A 168 -9.74 -11.79 -11.59
CA LYS A 168 -9.19 -12.90 -12.39
C LYS A 168 -9.28 -12.58 -13.89
N ASP A 169 -10.42 -12.06 -14.33
CA ASP A 169 -10.60 -11.65 -15.72
C ASP A 169 -9.70 -10.47 -16.08
N ALA A 170 -9.56 -9.51 -15.16
CA ALA A 170 -8.62 -8.39 -15.30
C ALA A 170 -7.18 -8.88 -15.43
N GLN A 171 -6.75 -9.87 -14.63
CA GLN A 171 -5.42 -10.47 -14.74
C GLN A 171 -5.17 -11.04 -16.13
N THR A 172 -6.14 -11.77 -16.69
CA THR A 172 -6.03 -12.32 -18.05
C THR A 172 -5.87 -11.21 -19.08
N ARG A 173 -6.77 -10.21 -19.06
CA ARG A 173 -6.71 -9.06 -20.01
C ARG A 173 -5.40 -8.27 -19.90
N ILE A 174 -4.91 -8.05 -18.69
CA ILE A 174 -3.67 -7.30 -18.46
C ILE A 174 -2.48 -8.09 -18.99
N ASN A 175 -2.40 -9.39 -18.70
CA ASN A 175 -1.30 -10.22 -19.15
C ASN A 175 -1.23 -10.31 -20.68
N GLU A 176 -2.37 -10.34 -21.38
CA GLU A 176 -2.44 -10.26 -22.83
C GLU A 176 -1.95 -8.90 -23.37
N LYS A 177 -2.40 -7.80 -22.78
CA LYS A 177 -1.99 -6.44 -23.18
C LYS A 177 -0.52 -6.18 -22.90
N ALA A 178 0.02 -6.74 -21.80
CA ALA A 178 1.40 -6.56 -21.37
C ALA A 178 2.44 -7.13 -22.35
N ILE A 179 2.02 -8.00 -23.28
CA ILE A 179 2.87 -8.47 -24.39
C ILE A 179 3.31 -7.27 -25.26
N LYS A 180 2.44 -6.26 -25.42
CA LYS A 180 2.71 -5.06 -26.24
C LYS A 180 3.17 -3.87 -25.39
N ASP A 181 2.59 -3.71 -24.20
CA ASP A 181 2.92 -2.63 -23.26
C ASP A 181 3.05 -3.19 -21.84
N PRO A 182 4.28 -3.43 -21.35
CA PRO A 182 4.52 -4.01 -20.03
C PRO A 182 4.05 -3.11 -18.86
N HIS A 183 3.73 -1.84 -19.12
CA HIS A 183 3.26 -0.89 -18.12
C HIS A 183 1.73 -0.79 -18.06
N THR A 184 1.02 -1.61 -18.81
CA THR A 184 -0.44 -1.71 -18.75
C THR A 184 -0.90 -2.13 -17.34
N PHE A 185 -1.93 -1.45 -16.84
CA PHE A 185 -2.58 -1.80 -15.58
C PHE A 185 -4.08 -1.53 -15.62
N GLU A 186 -4.81 -2.13 -14.70
CA GLU A 186 -6.24 -1.83 -14.45
C GLU A 186 -6.44 -1.54 -12.95
N ILE A 187 -7.39 -0.66 -12.64
CA ILE A 187 -7.80 -0.36 -11.27
C ILE A 187 -9.14 -1.01 -11.02
N ILE A 188 -9.17 -1.99 -10.12
CA ILE A 188 -10.36 -2.74 -9.77
C ILE A 188 -10.87 -2.26 -8.40
N LYS A 189 -12.13 -1.83 -8.34
CA LYS A 189 -12.79 -1.46 -7.10
C LYS A 189 -13.30 -2.71 -6.40
N THR A 190 -12.98 -2.89 -5.12
CA THR A 190 -13.32 -4.10 -4.35
C THR A 190 -14.50 -3.93 -3.40
N ILE A 191 -15.03 -2.72 -3.27
CA ILE A 191 -16.23 -2.36 -2.48
C ILE A 191 -17.12 -1.40 -3.26
#